data_7743553676a48eaa3a770998d7fc1437
#
_entry.id   7743553676a48eaa3a770998d7fc1437
#
_cell.length_a   1.000
_cell.length_b   1.000
_cell.length_c   1.000
_cell.angle_alpha   90.00
_cell.angle_beta   90.00
_cell.angle_gamma   90.00
#
_symmetry.space_group_name_H-M   'P 1'
#
loop_
_entity.id
_entity.type
_entity.pdbx_description
1 polymer ?
#
loop_
_entity_poly.entity_id
_entity_poly.type
_entity_poly.pdbx_seq_one_letter_code
_entity_poly.pdbx_strand_id
1 'polypeptide(L)'
;DEIHCDLTLSGPQGGRHRPFATLSSEIAARTITLMAPSKTFNLAGLGCAFAIIPNPQLRRAFLATRHGIVPHPNVLGLAACEAAFRDGAAWRVQLLDTLRGNAARIEQVVSTLPGLSMERVEATFLAWIDCRDLGVEHPAALFEKAGVGLSDGVAFGPGQAYAQYVRLNFGTPRALLDTALERIKQACTSL
;
A
#
# COMPACT_ATOMS: atom_id res chain seq x y z
N ASP A 1 -9.91 7.29 -3.08
CA ASP A 1 -8.88 6.56 -3.82
C ASP A 1 -8.95 5.07 -3.44
N GLU A 2 -9.12 4.20 -4.43
CA GLU A 2 -9.26 2.77 -4.23
C GLU A 2 -8.12 1.98 -4.94
N ILE A 3 -6.96 2.61 -5.10
CA ILE A 3 -5.81 2.06 -5.85
C ILE A 3 -5.29 0.72 -5.29
N HIS A 4 -5.57 0.41 -4.03
CA HIS A 4 -5.19 -0.83 -3.36
C HIS A 4 -6.34 -1.87 -3.26
N CYS A 5 -7.50 -1.62 -3.88
CA CYS A 5 -8.69 -2.45 -3.73
C CYS A 5 -8.50 -3.94 -4.10
N ASP A 6 -7.58 -4.25 -5.01
CA ASP A 6 -7.26 -5.60 -5.46
C ASP A 6 -6.28 -6.36 -4.54
N LEU A 7 -5.74 -5.68 -3.53
CA LEU A 7 -4.70 -6.21 -2.63
C LEU A 7 -5.25 -6.55 -1.24
N THR A 8 -6.42 -7.17 -1.18
CA THR A 8 -6.98 -7.67 0.08
C THR A 8 -6.37 -9.03 0.44
N LEU A 9 -5.84 -9.14 1.66
CA LEU A 9 -5.11 -10.33 2.13
C LEU A 9 -5.99 -11.28 2.95
N SER A 10 -7.12 -10.80 3.48
CA SER A 10 -8.03 -11.58 4.32
C SER A 10 -8.71 -12.72 3.54
N GLY A 11 -8.69 -13.95 4.10
CA GLY A 11 -9.33 -15.14 3.55
C GLY A 11 -8.57 -15.81 2.39
N PRO A 12 -9.00 -17.04 1.99
CA PRO A 12 -8.27 -17.90 1.04
C PRO A 12 -8.18 -17.32 -0.38
N GLN A 13 -9.11 -16.44 -0.76
CA GLN A 13 -9.15 -15.78 -2.07
C GLN A 13 -8.96 -14.25 -2.00
N GLY A 14 -8.50 -13.74 -0.85
CA GLY A 14 -8.54 -12.32 -0.53
C GLY A 14 -9.96 -11.90 -0.10
N GLY A 15 -10.08 -11.07 0.94
CA GLY A 15 -11.34 -10.45 1.28
C GLY A 15 -11.87 -9.64 0.10
N ARG A 16 -13.18 -9.48 0.00
CA ARG A 16 -13.76 -8.70 -1.08
C ARG A 16 -13.78 -7.23 -0.70
N HIS A 17 -13.00 -6.41 -1.38
CA HIS A 17 -13.11 -4.95 -1.26
C HIS A 17 -14.54 -4.50 -1.62
N ARG A 18 -15.10 -3.59 -0.82
CA ARG A 18 -16.39 -2.98 -1.10
C ARG A 18 -16.18 -1.55 -1.56
N PRO A 19 -16.32 -1.23 -2.87
CA PRO A 19 -16.13 0.12 -3.36
C PRO A 19 -17.10 1.10 -2.70
N PHE A 20 -16.60 2.27 -2.30
CA PHE A 20 -17.41 3.27 -1.59
C PHE A 20 -18.65 3.69 -2.39
N ALA A 21 -18.51 3.82 -3.70
CA ALA A 21 -19.61 4.16 -4.60
C ALA A 21 -20.73 3.09 -4.68
N THR A 22 -20.52 1.87 -4.15
CA THR A 22 -21.55 0.80 -4.15
C THR A 22 -22.42 0.81 -2.90
N LEU A 23 -22.20 1.72 -1.95
CA LEU A 23 -22.96 1.78 -0.70
C LEU A 23 -24.40 2.24 -0.92
N SER A 24 -24.64 3.23 -1.79
CA SER A 24 -25.96 3.65 -2.26
C SER A 24 -25.85 4.46 -3.55
N SER A 25 -26.99 4.64 -4.25
CA SER A 25 -27.07 5.50 -5.44
C SER A 25 -26.77 6.98 -5.13
N GLU A 26 -27.15 7.45 -3.95
CA GLU A 26 -26.86 8.82 -3.50
C GLU A 26 -25.35 9.00 -3.29
N ILE A 27 -24.68 8.06 -2.64
CA ILE A 27 -23.22 8.07 -2.45
C ILE A 27 -22.53 8.00 -3.80
N ALA A 28 -22.94 7.11 -4.70
CA ALA A 28 -22.37 7.01 -6.04
C ALA A 28 -22.46 8.33 -6.82
N ALA A 29 -23.60 9.04 -6.73
CA ALA A 29 -23.80 10.33 -7.40
C ALA A 29 -22.87 11.45 -6.92
N ARG A 30 -22.25 11.29 -5.73
CA ARG A 30 -21.35 12.26 -5.07
C ARG A 30 -19.89 11.79 -5.02
N THR A 31 -19.58 10.62 -5.61
CA THR A 31 -18.28 9.98 -5.50
C THR A 31 -17.48 10.12 -6.80
N ILE A 32 -16.19 10.42 -6.64
CA ILE A 32 -15.14 10.26 -7.65
C ILE A 32 -14.23 9.12 -7.16
N THR A 33 -14.29 7.97 -7.81
CA THR A 33 -13.39 6.85 -7.50
C THR A 33 -12.14 6.93 -8.35
N LEU A 34 -10.97 7.01 -7.72
CA LEU A 34 -9.68 7.06 -8.40
C LEU A 34 -9.04 5.68 -8.36
N MET A 35 -8.54 5.21 -9.50
CA MET A 35 -7.94 3.89 -9.67
C MET A 35 -6.74 3.89 -10.62
N ALA A 36 -5.87 2.93 -10.45
CA ALA A 36 -4.74 2.68 -11.35
C ALA A 36 -4.26 1.21 -11.23
N PRO A 37 -3.64 0.65 -12.28
CA PRO A 37 -3.00 -0.67 -12.20
C PRO A 37 -1.68 -0.65 -11.44
N SER A 38 -1.17 0.53 -11.10
CA SER A 38 0.19 0.75 -10.66
C SER A 38 0.58 0.00 -9.37
N LYS A 39 -0.35 -0.16 -8.42
CA LYS A 39 -0.07 -0.84 -7.15
C LYS A 39 -0.26 -2.36 -7.26
N THR A 40 -1.38 -2.79 -7.81
CA THR A 40 -1.67 -4.22 -7.98
C THR A 40 -0.71 -4.90 -8.95
N PHE A 41 -0.40 -4.25 -10.08
CA PHE A 41 0.36 -4.86 -11.17
C PHE A 41 1.78 -4.29 -11.34
N ASN A 42 2.28 -3.56 -10.34
CA ASN A 42 3.63 -2.97 -10.35
C ASN A 42 3.93 -2.11 -11.59
N LEU A 43 2.98 -1.27 -12.01
CA LEU A 43 3.06 -0.46 -13.23
C LEU A 43 3.20 1.04 -12.95
N ALA A 44 3.67 1.43 -11.76
CA ALA A 44 3.76 2.84 -11.35
C ALA A 44 4.59 3.70 -12.33
N GLY A 45 5.67 3.16 -12.88
CA GLY A 45 6.55 3.86 -13.83
C GLY A 45 5.89 4.20 -15.17
N LEU A 46 4.77 3.59 -15.53
CA LEU A 46 4.06 3.84 -16.78
C LEU A 46 3.00 4.95 -16.68
N GLY A 47 2.67 5.42 -15.47
CA GLY A 47 1.88 6.63 -15.25
C GLY A 47 0.47 6.60 -15.86
N CYS A 48 -0.30 5.52 -15.64
CA CYS A 48 -1.70 5.42 -16.08
C CYS A 48 -2.64 5.32 -14.87
N ALA A 49 -3.61 6.23 -14.81
CA ALA A 49 -4.69 6.21 -13.81
C ALA A 49 -6.01 6.63 -14.46
N PHE A 50 -7.12 6.28 -13.84
CA PHE A 50 -8.45 6.65 -14.32
C PHE A 50 -9.39 6.98 -13.17
N ALA A 51 -10.44 7.76 -13.48
CA ALA A 51 -11.49 8.11 -12.55
C ALA A 51 -12.83 7.55 -13.01
N ILE A 52 -13.57 6.93 -12.08
CA ILE A 52 -14.94 6.46 -12.30
C ILE A 52 -15.87 7.47 -11.64
N ILE A 53 -16.67 8.18 -12.46
CA ILE A 53 -17.55 9.26 -12.02
C ILE A 53 -18.94 9.04 -12.66
N PRO A 54 -19.86 8.35 -11.95
CA PRO A 54 -21.20 8.06 -12.48
C PRO A 54 -22.01 9.33 -12.80
N ASN A 55 -21.94 10.35 -11.94
CA ASN A 55 -22.67 11.61 -12.11
C ASN A 55 -22.11 12.44 -13.29
N PRO A 56 -22.92 12.71 -14.35
CA PRO A 56 -22.44 13.44 -15.53
C PRO A 56 -22.05 14.90 -15.23
N GLN A 57 -22.71 15.54 -14.27
CA GLN A 57 -22.41 16.94 -13.89
C GLN A 57 -21.07 17.02 -13.18
N LEU A 58 -20.85 16.14 -12.19
CA LEU A 58 -19.60 16.02 -11.47
C LEU A 58 -18.45 15.64 -12.42
N ARG A 59 -18.69 14.73 -13.37
CA ARG A 59 -17.70 14.34 -14.36
C ARG A 59 -17.31 15.50 -15.29
N ARG A 60 -18.27 16.32 -15.75
CA ARG A 60 -17.95 17.53 -16.54
C ARG A 60 -17.12 18.53 -15.74
N ALA A 61 -17.47 18.79 -14.49
CA ALA A 61 -16.70 19.69 -13.62
C ALA A 61 -15.26 19.18 -13.42
N PHE A 62 -15.10 17.88 -13.11
CA PHE A 62 -13.79 17.24 -12.98
C PHE A 62 -12.94 17.36 -14.25
N LEU A 63 -13.52 17.12 -15.42
CA LEU A 63 -12.83 17.23 -16.70
C LEU A 63 -12.41 18.67 -17.01
N ALA A 64 -13.24 19.66 -16.68
CA ALA A 64 -12.94 21.08 -16.89
C ALA A 64 -11.74 21.54 -16.05
N THR A 65 -11.64 21.10 -14.80
CA THR A 65 -10.54 21.49 -13.90
C THR A 65 -9.19 20.87 -14.26
N ARG A 66 -9.19 19.68 -14.90
CA ARG A 66 -7.94 19.03 -15.30
C ARG A 66 -7.36 19.53 -16.63
N HIS A 67 -8.16 20.25 -17.43
CA HIS A 67 -7.76 20.68 -18.77
C HIS A 67 -6.49 21.55 -18.74
N GLY A 68 -5.48 21.15 -19.51
CA GLY A 68 -4.21 21.86 -19.59
C GLY A 68 -3.26 21.66 -18.39
N ILE A 69 -3.71 21.02 -17.30
CA ILE A 69 -2.92 20.80 -16.09
C ILE A 69 -2.43 19.35 -15.99
N VAL A 70 -3.31 18.39 -16.29
CA VAL A 70 -2.99 16.96 -16.18
C VAL A 70 -2.75 16.39 -17.58
N PRO A 71 -1.53 15.88 -17.86
CA PRO A 71 -1.25 15.26 -19.16
C PRO A 71 -2.07 13.99 -19.37
N HIS A 72 -2.28 13.64 -20.64
CA HIS A 72 -2.84 12.33 -20.98
C HIS A 72 -1.85 11.22 -20.68
N PRO A 73 -2.32 10.02 -20.29
CA PRO A 73 -1.46 8.86 -20.19
C PRO A 73 -0.74 8.58 -21.51
N ASN A 74 0.51 8.13 -21.44
CA ASN A 74 1.24 7.71 -22.64
C ASN A 74 0.66 6.39 -23.19
N VAL A 75 0.95 6.08 -24.46
CA VAL A 75 0.40 4.91 -25.14
C VAL A 75 0.82 3.59 -24.49
N LEU A 76 2.05 3.49 -23.95
CA LEU A 76 2.51 2.30 -23.26
C LEU A 76 1.77 2.10 -21.94
N GLY A 77 1.51 3.19 -21.21
CA GLY A 77 0.70 3.17 -19.98
C GLY A 77 -0.73 2.70 -20.24
N LEU A 78 -1.37 3.16 -21.33
CA LEU A 78 -2.70 2.71 -21.70
C LEU A 78 -2.71 1.22 -22.07
N ALA A 79 -1.80 0.76 -22.91
CA ALA A 79 -1.69 -0.65 -23.31
C ALA A 79 -1.41 -1.56 -22.11
N ALA A 80 -0.51 -1.15 -21.22
CA ALA A 80 -0.20 -1.91 -20.00
C ALA A 80 -1.38 -1.95 -19.02
N CYS A 81 -2.12 -0.85 -18.87
CA CYS A 81 -3.32 -0.79 -18.04
C CYS A 81 -4.39 -1.76 -18.55
N GLU A 82 -4.66 -1.74 -19.85
CA GLU A 82 -5.62 -2.65 -20.49
C GLU A 82 -5.21 -4.11 -20.30
N ALA A 83 -3.95 -4.46 -20.61
CA ALA A 83 -3.43 -5.82 -20.46
C ALA A 83 -3.48 -6.30 -19.00
N ALA A 84 -3.12 -5.44 -18.05
CA ALA A 84 -3.13 -5.77 -16.63
C ALA A 84 -4.53 -6.16 -16.13
N PHE A 85 -5.55 -5.37 -16.46
CA PHE A 85 -6.93 -5.66 -16.04
C PHE A 85 -7.57 -6.81 -16.84
N ARG A 86 -7.24 -6.97 -18.12
CA ARG A 86 -7.77 -8.04 -18.95
C ARG A 86 -7.14 -9.40 -18.64
N ASP A 87 -5.82 -9.46 -18.51
CA ASP A 87 -5.05 -10.70 -18.51
C ASP A 87 -4.33 -10.98 -17.18
N GLY A 88 -4.25 -10.01 -16.25
CA GLY A 88 -3.44 -10.07 -15.03
C GLY A 88 -4.01 -10.88 -13.86
N ALA A 89 -5.19 -11.51 -13.99
CA ALA A 89 -5.86 -12.20 -12.89
C ALA A 89 -5.01 -13.31 -12.24
N ALA A 90 -4.39 -14.16 -13.06
CA ALA A 90 -3.54 -15.27 -12.58
C ALA A 90 -2.29 -14.74 -11.84
N TRP A 91 -1.67 -13.69 -12.35
CA TRP A 91 -0.54 -13.02 -11.71
C TRP A 91 -0.94 -12.44 -10.35
N ARG A 92 -2.10 -11.77 -10.27
CA ARG A 92 -2.62 -11.21 -9.02
C ARG A 92 -2.83 -12.28 -7.94
N VAL A 93 -3.33 -13.46 -8.30
CA VAL A 93 -3.49 -14.57 -7.34
C VAL A 93 -2.15 -14.96 -6.73
N GLN A 94 -1.11 -15.15 -7.56
CA GLN A 94 0.24 -15.48 -7.08
C GLN A 94 0.86 -14.37 -6.23
N LEU A 95 0.64 -13.10 -6.61
CA LEU A 95 1.05 -11.95 -5.81
C LEU A 95 0.40 -11.97 -4.43
N LEU A 96 -0.92 -12.17 -4.35
CA LEU A 96 -1.63 -12.21 -3.07
C LEU A 96 -1.12 -13.35 -2.17
N ASP A 97 -0.80 -14.51 -2.70
CA ASP A 97 -0.21 -15.61 -1.94
C ASP A 97 1.17 -15.25 -1.38
N THR A 98 2.00 -14.59 -2.19
CA THR A 98 3.31 -14.08 -1.76
C THR A 98 3.15 -13.03 -0.66
N LEU A 99 2.24 -12.08 -0.83
CA LEU A 99 2.00 -11.01 0.15
C LEU A 99 1.46 -11.55 1.47
N ARG A 100 0.53 -12.51 1.45
CA ARG A 100 0.04 -13.17 2.66
C ARG A 100 1.15 -13.83 3.44
N GLY A 101 2.00 -14.59 2.73
CA GLY A 101 3.15 -15.22 3.35
C GLY A 101 4.15 -14.19 3.92
N ASN A 102 4.37 -13.06 3.23
CA ASN A 102 5.22 -11.98 3.71
C ASN A 102 4.63 -11.29 4.95
N ALA A 103 3.32 -10.97 4.95
CA ALA A 103 2.63 -10.38 6.08
C ALA A 103 2.74 -11.29 7.33
N ALA A 104 2.41 -12.58 7.19
CA ALA A 104 2.52 -13.54 8.29
C ALA A 104 3.96 -13.64 8.84
N ARG A 105 4.97 -13.54 7.98
CA ARG A 105 6.37 -13.55 8.39
C ARG A 105 6.75 -12.31 9.21
N ILE A 106 6.26 -11.13 8.82
CA ILE A 106 6.49 -9.89 9.58
C ILE A 106 5.80 -9.97 10.93
N GLU A 107 4.50 -10.34 10.95
CA GLU A 107 3.74 -10.52 12.18
C GLU A 107 4.45 -11.46 13.16
N GLN A 108 4.94 -12.61 12.68
CA GLN A 108 5.69 -13.56 13.47
C GLN A 108 6.97 -12.94 14.05
N VAL A 109 7.76 -12.21 13.27
CA VAL A 109 9.02 -11.62 13.74
C VAL A 109 8.76 -10.49 14.71
N VAL A 110 7.87 -9.54 14.36
CA VAL A 110 7.55 -8.39 15.21
C VAL A 110 7.03 -8.84 16.56
N SER A 111 6.18 -9.87 16.62
CA SER A 111 5.65 -10.39 17.89
C SER A 111 6.72 -10.96 18.84
N THR A 112 7.92 -11.25 18.36
CA THR A 112 9.04 -11.73 19.17
C THR A 112 10.00 -10.64 19.62
N LEU A 113 9.83 -9.40 19.12
CA LEU A 113 10.75 -8.29 19.38
C LEU A 113 10.17 -7.35 20.45
N PRO A 114 10.80 -7.26 21.64
CA PRO A 114 10.38 -6.34 22.67
C PRO A 114 10.38 -4.88 22.14
N GLY A 115 9.35 -4.13 22.48
CA GLY A 115 9.21 -2.74 22.08
C GLY A 115 8.61 -2.50 20.69
N LEU A 116 8.34 -3.57 19.93
CA LEU A 116 7.63 -3.48 18.66
C LEU A 116 6.26 -4.15 18.75
N SER A 117 5.28 -3.55 18.11
CA SER A 117 3.97 -4.17 17.92
C SER A 117 3.36 -3.77 16.57
N MET A 118 2.40 -4.54 16.09
CA MET A 118 1.65 -4.22 14.89
C MET A 118 0.30 -4.91 14.89
N GLU A 119 -0.67 -4.30 14.24
CA GLU A 119 -1.93 -4.96 13.90
C GLU A 119 -1.75 -5.86 12.67
N ARG A 120 -2.63 -6.86 12.57
CA ARG A 120 -2.66 -7.75 11.40
C ARG A 120 -2.89 -6.97 10.11
N VAL A 121 -2.11 -7.28 9.08
CA VAL A 121 -2.26 -6.65 7.78
C VAL A 121 -3.37 -7.33 6.98
N GLU A 122 -4.53 -6.67 6.86
CA GLU A 122 -5.68 -7.21 6.13
C GLU A 122 -5.66 -6.90 4.64
N ALA A 123 -4.91 -5.87 4.23
CA ALA A 123 -4.82 -5.43 2.83
C ALA A 123 -3.48 -4.73 2.55
N THR A 124 -3.19 -4.51 1.28
CA THR A 124 -1.98 -3.86 0.77
C THR A 124 -0.70 -4.70 0.92
N PHE A 125 0.44 -4.05 0.79
CA PHE A 125 1.77 -4.60 1.03
C PHE A 125 2.57 -3.69 1.99
N LEU A 126 1.85 -3.04 2.92
CA LEU A 126 2.40 -2.05 3.84
C LEU A 126 2.06 -2.46 5.26
N ALA A 127 3.07 -2.73 6.08
CA ALA A 127 2.92 -2.98 7.50
C ALA A 127 3.19 -1.69 8.29
N TRP A 128 2.32 -1.38 9.24
CA TRP A 128 2.45 -0.25 10.16
C TRP A 128 2.93 -0.78 11.50
N ILE A 129 4.14 -0.42 11.89
CA ILE A 129 4.81 -0.95 13.08
C ILE A 129 4.90 0.14 14.14
N ASP A 130 4.40 -0.15 15.30
CA ASP A 130 4.46 0.68 16.51
C ASP A 130 5.78 0.42 17.21
N CYS A 131 6.56 1.46 17.46
CA CYS A 131 7.86 1.44 18.11
C CYS A 131 7.87 2.23 19.43
N ARG A 132 6.70 2.60 19.98
CA ARG A 132 6.60 3.48 21.19
C ARG A 132 7.31 2.88 22.41
N ASP A 133 7.30 1.57 22.52
CA ASP A 133 7.90 0.86 23.65
C ASP A 133 9.36 0.44 23.36
N LEU A 134 9.94 0.84 22.20
CA LEU A 134 11.32 0.53 21.85
C LEU A 134 12.35 1.38 22.60
N GLY A 135 11.92 2.52 23.19
CA GLY A 135 12.80 3.38 23.99
C GLY A 135 13.76 4.25 23.17
N VAL A 136 13.51 4.43 21.87
CA VAL A 136 14.34 5.25 20.98
C VAL A 136 13.57 6.48 20.48
N GLU A 137 14.25 7.60 20.33
CA GLU A 137 13.61 8.84 19.86
C GLU A 137 13.24 8.81 18.38
N HIS A 138 14.08 8.17 17.54
CA HIS A 138 13.92 8.12 16.08
C HIS A 138 14.02 6.70 15.55
N PRO A 139 12.93 5.90 15.60
CA PRO A 139 12.95 4.49 15.16
C PRO A 139 13.36 4.30 13.67
N ALA A 140 12.90 5.18 12.78
CA ALA A 140 13.27 5.11 11.36
C ALA A 140 14.78 5.24 11.16
N ALA A 141 15.43 6.16 11.86
CA ALA A 141 16.88 6.35 11.79
C ALA A 141 17.68 5.17 12.38
N LEU A 142 17.14 4.51 13.43
CA LEU A 142 17.73 3.29 13.97
C LEU A 142 17.80 2.19 12.90
N PHE A 143 16.67 1.92 12.23
CA PHE A 143 16.59 0.89 11.21
C PHE A 143 17.38 1.24 9.95
N GLU A 144 17.44 2.51 9.56
CA GLU A 144 18.28 2.98 8.44
C GLU A 144 19.76 2.72 8.71
N LYS A 145 20.26 2.99 9.91
CA LYS A 145 21.63 2.64 10.33
C LYS A 145 21.92 1.15 10.25
N ALA A 146 20.91 0.31 10.48
CA ALA A 146 20.98 -1.14 10.30
C ALA A 146 20.86 -1.58 8.84
N GLY A 147 20.73 -0.64 7.90
CA GLY A 147 20.60 -0.91 6.47
C GLY A 147 19.20 -1.32 6.02
N VAL A 148 18.15 -0.89 6.76
CA VAL A 148 16.75 -1.11 6.40
C VAL A 148 16.05 0.24 6.29
N GLY A 149 15.77 0.68 5.04
CA GLY A 149 15.03 1.91 4.76
C GLY A 149 13.52 1.71 4.98
N LEU A 150 13.01 2.18 6.10
CA LEU A 150 11.57 2.23 6.42
C LEU A 150 11.03 3.64 6.22
N SER A 151 9.74 3.76 5.87
CA SER A 151 9.13 5.09 5.85
C SER A 151 8.91 5.58 7.28
N ASP A 152 9.40 6.79 7.58
CA ASP A 152 9.19 7.45 8.86
C ASP A 152 7.71 7.81 9.04
N GLY A 153 7.15 7.49 10.20
CA GLY A 153 5.76 7.76 10.53
C GLY A 153 5.40 9.25 10.54
N VAL A 154 6.37 10.14 10.82
CA VAL A 154 6.17 11.61 10.77
C VAL A 154 5.53 12.06 9.45
N ALA A 155 5.83 11.40 8.33
CA ALA A 155 5.28 11.75 7.02
C ALA A 155 3.76 11.49 6.89
N PHE A 156 3.12 10.80 7.85
CA PHE A 156 1.73 10.33 7.73
C PHE A 156 0.74 11.05 8.65
N GLY A 157 1.18 12.08 9.39
CA GLY A 157 0.28 12.83 10.25
C GLY A 157 0.80 14.21 10.62
N PRO A 158 -0.02 15.03 11.28
CA PRO A 158 0.37 16.37 11.67
C PRO A 158 1.42 16.35 12.81
N GLY A 159 2.41 17.22 12.72
CA GLY A 159 3.45 17.36 13.74
C GLY A 159 4.22 16.05 13.97
N GLN A 160 4.26 15.59 15.21
CA GLN A 160 4.96 14.37 15.64
C GLN A 160 4.01 13.21 15.98
N ALA A 161 2.76 13.26 15.51
CA ALA A 161 1.73 12.29 15.92
C ALA A 161 2.15 10.81 15.69
N TYR A 162 2.94 10.55 14.66
CA TYR A 162 3.40 9.20 14.32
C TYR A 162 4.93 9.05 14.33
N ALA A 163 5.66 9.91 15.06
CA ALA A 163 7.13 9.86 15.12
C ALA A 163 7.68 8.53 15.67
N GLN A 164 6.88 7.82 16.46
CA GLN A 164 7.21 6.52 17.03
C GLN A 164 6.68 5.33 16.21
N TYR A 165 6.36 5.56 14.93
CA TYR A 165 5.90 4.53 14.02
C TYR A 165 6.77 4.47 12.78
N VAL A 166 6.85 3.28 12.18
CA VAL A 166 7.49 3.09 10.89
C VAL A 166 6.60 2.27 9.96
N ARG A 167 6.70 2.53 8.66
CA ARG A 167 5.99 1.75 7.65
C ARG A 167 6.97 0.89 6.85
N LEU A 168 6.78 -0.42 6.91
CA LEU A 168 7.54 -1.40 6.14
C LEU A 168 6.76 -1.80 4.88
N ASN A 169 7.38 -1.65 3.72
CA ASN A 169 6.86 -2.17 2.45
C ASN A 169 7.36 -3.62 2.28
N PHE A 170 6.43 -4.57 2.21
CA PHE A 170 6.74 -6.00 2.04
C PHE A 170 6.36 -6.56 0.67
N GLY A 171 6.07 -5.71 -0.29
CA GLY A 171 5.89 -6.08 -1.71
C GLY A 171 7.22 -6.41 -2.37
N THR A 172 7.95 -7.37 -1.82
CA THR A 172 9.32 -7.73 -2.20
C THR A 172 9.52 -9.25 -2.15
N PRO A 173 10.55 -9.81 -2.82
CA PRO A 173 10.88 -11.22 -2.69
C PRO A 173 11.17 -11.63 -1.23
N ARG A 174 10.75 -12.84 -0.85
CA ARG A 174 10.88 -13.38 0.51
C ARG A 174 12.30 -13.27 1.07
N ALA A 175 13.31 -13.63 0.28
CA ALA A 175 14.70 -13.60 0.73
C ALA A 175 15.19 -12.19 1.13
N LEU A 176 14.72 -11.16 0.40
CA LEU A 176 15.04 -9.78 0.73
C LEU A 176 14.30 -9.34 2.01
N LEU A 177 13.04 -9.73 2.16
CA LEU A 177 12.27 -9.47 3.38
C LEU A 177 12.93 -10.14 4.60
N ASP A 178 13.32 -11.41 4.51
CA ASP A 178 13.98 -12.12 5.61
C ASP A 178 15.30 -11.46 6.01
N THR A 179 16.08 -10.97 5.02
CA THR A 179 17.29 -10.18 5.29
C THR A 179 16.99 -8.89 6.04
N ALA A 180 15.95 -8.17 5.65
CA ALA A 180 15.53 -6.94 6.32
C ALA A 180 15.05 -7.21 7.75
N LEU A 181 14.24 -8.24 7.95
CA LEU A 181 13.74 -8.62 9.27
C LEU A 181 14.86 -9.04 10.23
N GLU A 182 15.88 -9.76 9.74
CA GLU A 182 17.04 -10.10 10.55
C GLU A 182 17.82 -8.85 10.99
N ARG A 183 18.01 -7.88 10.11
CA ARG A 183 18.64 -6.60 10.45
C ARG A 183 17.83 -5.79 11.46
N ILE A 184 16.50 -5.77 11.32
CA ILE A 184 15.60 -5.13 12.30
C ILE A 184 15.77 -5.81 13.67
N LYS A 185 15.78 -7.15 13.72
CA LYS A 185 15.98 -7.90 14.94
C LYS A 185 17.32 -7.56 15.61
N GLN A 186 18.42 -7.55 14.84
CA GLN A 186 19.75 -7.19 15.34
C GLN A 186 19.77 -5.76 15.89
N ALA A 187 19.14 -4.80 15.23
CA ALA A 187 19.04 -3.41 15.70
C ALA A 187 18.31 -3.33 17.05
N CYS A 188 17.19 -4.05 17.21
CA CYS A 188 16.43 -4.07 18.47
C CYS A 188 17.18 -4.77 19.60
N THR A 189 17.97 -5.82 19.32
CA THR A 189 18.73 -6.55 20.34
C THR A 189 20.03 -5.85 20.76
N SER A 190 20.44 -4.82 20.05
CA SER A 190 21.66 -4.03 20.32
C SER A 190 21.38 -2.77 21.15
N LEU A 191 20.13 -2.53 21.54
CA LEU A 191 19.71 -1.44 22.44
C LEU A 191 19.91 -1.85 23.90
#